data_aa6839f850c61d439ca54795e99631e9
#
_entry.id   aa6839f850c61d439ca54795e99631e9
#
_cell.length_a   1.000
_cell.length_b   1.000
_cell.length_c   1.000
_cell.angle_alpha   90.00
_cell.angle_beta   90.00
_cell.angle_gamma   90.00
#
_symmetry.space_group_name_H-M   'P 1'
#
loop_
_entity.id
_entity.type
_entity.pdbx_description
1 polymer ?
#
loop_
_entity_poly.entity_id
_entity_poly.type
_entity_poly.pdbx_seq_one_letter_code
_entity_poly.pdbx_strand_id
1 'polypeptide(L)'
;LKGPKFSIHLTISSYLKGEENEIIAKLKLASKKSKKIFIETKNYGYKKKFFQSIFIKVKITKELKAQKKVIDKLLNLHKTSYDPHISLYYGNTSLINKKKIISSLKNFEKKIKIIKICLVKNDEKKLKWNIVKKFVLS
;
A
#
# COMPACT_ATOMS: atom_id res chain seq x y z
N LEU A 1 5.07 -3.47 20.88
CA LEU A 1 5.13 -4.46 19.83
C LEU A 1 6.47 -4.41 19.10
N LYS A 2 7.08 -5.56 18.92
CA LYS A 2 8.29 -5.70 18.12
C LYS A 2 7.93 -6.23 16.72
N GLY A 3 8.38 -5.56 15.70
CA GLY A 3 8.19 -5.95 14.31
C GLY A 3 9.10 -5.17 13.38
N PRO A 4 9.16 -5.53 12.09
CA PRO A 4 9.98 -4.79 11.14
C PRO A 4 9.48 -3.36 11.00
N LYS A 5 10.42 -2.43 10.83
CA LYS A 5 10.11 -1.02 10.59
C LYS A 5 9.86 -0.80 9.09
N PHE A 6 8.88 0.01 8.77
CA PHE A 6 8.54 0.38 7.41
C PHE A 6 7.85 1.74 7.37
N SER A 7 7.89 2.39 6.21
CA SER A 7 7.17 3.66 6.01
C SER A 7 5.68 3.42 5.83
N ILE A 8 4.86 4.30 6.37
CA ILE A 8 3.39 4.24 6.18
C ILE A 8 3.06 4.40 4.70
N HIS A 9 2.33 3.45 4.16
CA HIS A 9 2.02 3.41 2.73
C HIS A 9 0.74 2.63 2.44
N LEU A 10 0.18 2.87 1.27
CA LEU A 10 -0.87 2.08 0.67
C LEU A 10 -0.28 1.37 -0.54
N THR A 11 -0.32 0.05 -0.56
CA THR A 11 0.08 -0.73 -1.73
C THR A 11 -1.00 -0.65 -2.78
N ILE A 12 -0.65 -0.21 -3.98
CA ILE A 12 -1.57 -0.18 -5.12
C ILE A 12 -1.43 -1.43 -5.99
N SER A 13 -0.21 -1.87 -6.22
CA SER A 13 0.10 -3.08 -7.01
C SER A 13 1.38 -3.72 -6.50
N SER A 14 1.49 -5.04 -6.63
CA SER A 14 2.63 -5.80 -6.15
C SER A 14 2.98 -6.94 -7.11
N TYR A 15 4.12 -7.58 -6.88
CA TYR A 15 4.64 -8.67 -7.71
C TYR A 15 4.84 -8.23 -9.17
N LEU A 16 5.50 -7.08 -9.35
CA LEU A 16 5.80 -6.52 -10.66
C LEU A 16 6.81 -7.40 -11.38
N LYS A 17 6.59 -7.61 -12.68
CA LYS A 17 7.48 -8.40 -13.54
C LYS A 17 8.20 -7.48 -14.51
N GLY A 18 9.46 -7.84 -14.84
CA GLY A 18 10.26 -7.13 -15.82
C GLY A 18 11.48 -6.47 -15.22
N GLU A 19 12.25 -5.84 -16.07
CA GLU A 19 13.45 -5.12 -15.69
C GLU A 19 13.12 -3.84 -14.93
N GLU A 20 13.94 -3.52 -13.94
CA GLU A 20 13.73 -2.36 -13.07
C GLU A 20 13.62 -1.04 -13.86
N ASN A 21 14.52 -0.82 -14.83
CA ASN A 21 14.50 0.40 -15.63
C ASN A 21 13.23 0.54 -16.48
N GLU A 22 12.70 -0.56 -17.00
CA GLU A 22 11.43 -0.57 -17.74
C GLU A 22 10.26 -0.24 -16.83
N ILE A 23 10.25 -0.79 -15.61
CA ILE A 23 9.23 -0.51 -14.61
C ILE A 23 9.27 0.97 -14.23
N ILE A 24 10.45 1.52 -14.00
CA ILE A 24 10.64 2.95 -13.69
C ILE A 24 10.08 3.83 -14.80
N ALA A 25 10.39 3.52 -16.07
CA ALA A 25 9.89 4.28 -17.23
C ALA A 25 8.35 4.25 -17.29
N LYS A 26 7.76 3.09 -17.08
CA LYS A 26 6.30 2.92 -17.07
C LYS A 26 5.63 3.66 -15.93
N LEU A 27 6.22 3.62 -14.73
CA LEU A 27 5.69 4.34 -13.56
C LEU A 27 5.84 5.86 -13.72
N LYS A 28 6.90 6.32 -14.36
CA LYS A 28 7.05 7.74 -14.71
C LYS A 28 5.91 8.19 -15.63
N LEU A 29 5.58 7.39 -16.63
CA LEU A 29 4.44 7.65 -17.51
C LEU A 29 3.11 7.61 -16.77
N ALA A 30 2.92 6.63 -15.89
CA ALA A 30 1.72 6.52 -15.06
C ALA A 30 1.54 7.74 -14.15
N SER A 31 2.62 8.23 -13.55
CA SER A 31 2.57 9.40 -12.67
C SER A 31 2.17 10.68 -13.40
N LYS A 32 2.57 10.81 -14.66
CA LYS A 32 2.16 11.94 -15.52
C LYS A 32 0.69 11.88 -15.91
N LYS A 33 0.15 10.68 -16.07
CA LYS A 33 -1.26 10.44 -16.42
C LYS A 33 -2.19 10.44 -15.20
N SER A 34 -1.63 10.36 -14.00
CA SER A 34 -2.40 10.27 -12.77
C SER A 34 -2.34 11.59 -11.99
N LYS A 35 -3.48 12.00 -11.49
CA LYS A 35 -3.60 13.17 -10.62
C LYS A 35 -3.43 12.76 -9.16
N LYS A 36 -3.14 13.74 -8.31
CA LYS A 36 -3.25 13.57 -6.87
C LYS A 36 -4.69 13.18 -6.52
N ILE A 37 -4.85 12.21 -5.67
CA ILE A 37 -6.18 11.73 -5.24
C ILE A 37 -6.28 11.74 -3.73
N PHE A 38 -7.53 11.76 -3.23
CA PHE A 38 -7.80 11.46 -1.84
C PHE A 38 -8.23 10.00 -1.72
N ILE A 39 -7.64 9.30 -0.75
CA ILE A 39 -8.16 8.01 -0.32
C ILE A 39 -9.09 8.19 0.86
N GLU A 40 -10.07 7.32 0.98
CA GLU A 40 -11.00 7.29 2.11
C GLU A 40 -10.71 6.07 2.97
N THR A 41 -10.46 6.31 4.25
CA THR A 41 -10.24 5.24 5.22
C THR A 41 -11.56 4.77 5.79
N LYS A 42 -11.60 3.49 6.18
CA LYS A 42 -12.75 2.90 6.88
C LYS A 42 -12.40 2.75 8.37
N ASN A 43 -12.30 1.54 8.84
CA ASN A 43 -11.99 1.20 10.21
C ASN A 43 -10.70 0.39 10.30
N TYR A 44 -10.21 0.18 11.51
CA TYR A 44 -9.13 -0.74 11.75
C TYR A 44 -9.52 -2.16 11.40
N GLY A 45 -8.54 -2.94 10.95
CA GLY A 45 -8.67 -4.36 10.71
C GLY A 45 -7.47 -5.13 11.25
N TYR A 46 -7.64 -6.43 11.38
CA TYR A 46 -6.55 -7.34 11.74
C TYR A 46 -6.78 -8.70 11.10
N LYS A 47 -5.67 -9.38 10.80
CA LYS A 47 -5.71 -10.72 10.20
C LYS A 47 -4.64 -11.60 10.82
N LYS A 48 -4.81 -12.91 10.68
CA LYS A 48 -3.82 -13.91 11.07
C LYS A 48 -2.73 -14.02 9.99
N LYS A 49 -2.19 -12.87 9.57
CA LYS A 49 -1.13 -12.78 8.57
C LYS A 49 -0.03 -11.87 9.08
N PHE A 50 1.22 -12.21 8.76
CA PHE A 50 2.38 -11.42 9.16
C PHE A 50 2.39 -10.03 8.51
N PHE A 51 2.23 -9.97 7.18
CA PHE A 51 2.31 -8.73 6.40
C PHE A 51 0.98 -7.97 6.28
N GLN A 52 -0.09 -8.50 6.80
CA GLN A 52 -1.36 -7.81 6.95
C GLN A 52 -1.91 -8.11 8.34
N SER A 53 -1.18 -7.65 9.33
CA SER A 53 -1.43 -7.99 10.72
C SER A 53 -2.41 -7.04 11.39
N ILE A 54 -2.03 -5.79 11.55
CA ILE A 54 -2.90 -4.70 12.01
C ILE A 54 -2.85 -3.59 10.97
N PHE A 55 -3.99 -3.10 10.55
CA PHE A 55 -4.08 -2.16 9.42
C PHE A 55 -5.32 -1.28 9.50
N ILE A 56 -5.32 -0.22 8.72
CA ILE A 56 -6.49 0.60 8.44
C ILE A 56 -7.04 0.17 7.08
N LYS A 57 -8.31 -0.16 7.02
CA LYS A 57 -8.99 -0.49 5.76
C LYS A 57 -9.19 0.78 4.95
N VAL A 58 -9.02 0.66 3.63
CA VAL A 58 -9.22 1.76 2.69
C VAL A 58 -10.37 1.43 1.75
N LYS A 59 -11.22 2.41 1.49
CA LYS A 59 -12.35 2.26 0.58
C LYS A 59 -11.88 2.23 -0.88
N ILE A 60 -12.46 1.35 -1.70
CA ILE A 60 -12.20 1.33 -3.14
C ILE A 60 -13.07 2.40 -3.79
N THR A 61 -12.54 3.62 -3.88
CA THR A 61 -13.20 4.74 -4.56
C THR A 61 -12.98 4.68 -6.06
N LYS A 62 -13.74 5.46 -6.82
CA LYS A 62 -13.55 5.59 -8.28
C LYS A 62 -12.15 6.08 -8.61
N GLU A 63 -11.64 7.04 -7.86
CA GLU A 63 -10.32 7.65 -8.06
C GLU A 63 -9.21 6.63 -7.82
N LEU A 64 -9.27 5.87 -6.74
CA LEU A 64 -8.28 4.83 -6.44
C LEU A 64 -8.32 3.71 -7.48
N LYS A 65 -9.52 3.29 -7.86
CA LYS A 65 -9.73 2.26 -8.88
C LYS A 65 -9.17 2.70 -10.24
N ALA A 66 -9.40 3.95 -10.63
CA ALA A 66 -8.89 4.53 -11.88
C ALA A 66 -7.37 4.60 -11.88
N GLN A 67 -6.75 5.04 -10.79
CA GLN A 67 -5.29 5.10 -10.66
C GLN A 67 -4.66 3.71 -10.75
N LYS A 68 -5.23 2.74 -10.04
CA LYS A 68 -4.77 1.35 -10.11
C LYS A 68 -4.90 0.79 -11.53
N LYS A 69 -5.98 1.08 -12.23
CA LYS A 69 -6.19 0.62 -13.61
C LYS A 69 -5.12 1.16 -14.56
N VAL A 70 -4.74 2.42 -14.44
CA VAL A 70 -3.66 3.02 -15.25
C VAL A 70 -2.34 2.29 -14.99
N ILE A 71 -1.98 2.08 -13.75
CA ILE A 71 -0.73 1.41 -13.35
C ILE A 71 -0.72 -0.03 -13.82
N ASP A 72 -1.77 -0.78 -13.54
CA ASP A 72 -1.86 -2.20 -13.91
C ASP A 72 -1.81 -2.41 -15.42
N LYS A 73 -2.45 -1.53 -16.19
CA LYS A 73 -2.43 -1.58 -17.65
C LYS A 73 -1.02 -1.37 -18.20
N LEU A 74 -0.31 -0.37 -17.68
CA LEU A 74 1.06 -0.06 -18.12
C LEU A 74 2.05 -1.15 -17.73
N LEU A 75 1.87 -1.77 -16.57
CA LEU A 75 2.72 -2.85 -16.07
C LEU A 75 2.25 -4.25 -16.48
N ASN A 76 1.20 -4.33 -17.27
CA ASN A 76 0.60 -5.59 -17.73
C ASN A 76 0.23 -6.54 -16.58
N LEU A 77 -0.42 -6.00 -15.56
CA LEU A 77 -0.91 -6.74 -14.41
C LEU A 77 -2.41 -7.04 -14.55
N HIS A 78 -2.80 -8.27 -14.24
CA HIS A 78 -4.17 -8.77 -14.45
C HIS A 78 -4.84 -9.25 -13.16
N LYS A 79 -4.45 -8.70 -12.04
CA LYS A 79 -5.05 -9.06 -10.75
C LYS A 79 -6.47 -8.53 -10.64
N THR A 80 -7.43 -9.40 -10.32
CA THR A 80 -8.86 -9.05 -10.26
C THR A 80 -9.32 -8.63 -8.86
N SER A 81 -8.65 -9.10 -7.81
CA SER A 81 -9.01 -8.77 -6.43
C SER A 81 -8.06 -7.70 -5.86
N TYR A 82 -8.64 -6.73 -5.16
CA TYR A 82 -7.87 -5.68 -4.49
C TYR A 82 -8.45 -5.41 -3.11
N ASP A 83 -7.59 -5.54 -2.10
CA ASP A 83 -7.92 -5.25 -0.70
C ASP A 83 -7.01 -4.13 -0.19
N PRO A 84 -7.32 -2.86 -0.51
CA PRO A 84 -6.45 -1.75 -0.13
C PRO A 84 -6.47 -1.53 1.38
N HIS A 85 -5.28 -1.37 1.93
CA HIS A 85 -5.10 -1.14 3.36
C HIS A 85 -3.78 -0.43 3.64
N ILE A 86 -3.72 0.25 4.78
CA ILE A 86 -2.50 0.87 5.28
C ILE A 86 -2.04 0.04 6.47
N SER A 87 -0.94 -0.66 6.33
CA SER A 87 -0.40 -1.50 7.39
C SER A 87 0.21 -0.64 8.50
N LEU A 88 -0.09 -1.02 9.74
CA LEU A 88 0.44 -0.38 10.94
C LEU A 88 1.43 -1.26 11.69
N TYR A 89 1.32 -2.56 11.50
CA TYR A 89 2.17 -3.54 12.17
C TYR A 89 2.30 -4.81 11.31
N TYR A 90 3.53 -5.31 11.21
CA TYR A 90 3.81 -6.63 10.67
C TYR A 90 4.25 -7.55 11.81
N GLY A 91 3.68 -8.72 11.91
CA GLY A 91 4.09 -9.68 12.93
C GLY A 91 3.05 -10.76 13.21
N ASN A 92 3.42 -11.64 14.13
CA ASN A 92 2.68 -12.86 14.47
C ASN A 92 2.09 -12.84 15.88
N THR A 93 1.88 -11.67 16.47
CA THR A 93 1.21 -11.63 17.78
C THR A 93 -0.19 -12.24 17.69
N SER A 94 -0.73 -12.72 18.79
CA SER A 94 -2.02 -13.40 18.81
C SER A 94 -3.17 -12.48 18.35
N LEU A 95 -4.26 -13.08 17.85
CA LEU A 95 -5.46 -12.32 17.45
C LEU A 95 -6.05 -11.54 18.63
N ILE A 96 -5.99 -12.10 19.83
CA ILE A 96 -6.45 -11.43 21.04
C ILE A 96 -5.63 -10.16 21.32
N ASN A 97 -4.30 -10.24 21.19
CA ASN A 97 -3.41 -9.08 21.31
C ASN A 97 -3.68 -8.04 20.22
N LYS A 98 -3.87 -8.45 18.98
CA LYS A 98 -4.21 -7.53 17.88
C LYS A 98 -5.49 -6.76 18.17
N LYS A 99 -6.51 -7.43 18.65
CA LYS A 99 -7.78 -6.81 19.06
C LYS A 99 -7.59 -5.81 20.19
N LYS A 100 -6.81 -6.15 21.20
CA LYS A 100 -6.47 -5.26 22.33
C LYS A 100 -5.73 -4.01 21.86
N ILE A 101 -4.76 -4.17 20.97
CA ILE A 101 -3.99 -3.06 20.41
C ILE A 101 -4.91 -2.11 19.66
N ILE A 102 -5.78 -2.62 18.79
CA ILE A 102 -6.73 -1.82 18.03
C ILE A 102 -7.64 -1.01 18.96
N SER A 103 -8.12 -1.60 20.06
CA SER A 103 -8.99 -0.89 21.02
C SER A 103 -8.29 0.27 21.72
N SER A 104 -6.94 0.25 21.78
CA SER A 104 -6.13 1.31 22.39
C SER A 104 -5.73 2.40 21.40
N LEU A 105 -5.92 2.19 20.09
CA LEU A 105 -5.52 3.15 19.06
C LEU A 105 -6.52 4.32 18.98
N LYS A 106 -5.96 5.50 18.67
CA LYS A 106 -6.75 6.72 18.48
C LYS A 106 -7.43 6.74 17.12
N ASN A 107 -8.37 7.67 16.94
CA ASN A 107 -8.96 7.92 15.63
C ASN A 107 -7.91 8.37 14.62
N PHE A 108 -8.14 8.02 13.35
CA PHE A 108 -7.28 8.37 12.22
C PHE A 108 -8.05 9.27 11.25
N GLU A 109 -7.32 9.92 10.33
CA GLU A 109 -7.93 10.75 9.29
C GLU A 109 -8.80 9.94 8.35
N LYS A 110 -10.00 10.43 8.05
CA LYS A 110 -10.95 9.78 7.14
C LYS A 110 -10.56 9.94 5.68
N LYS A 111 -9.92 11.05 5.32
CA LYS A 111 -9.42 11.32 3.97
C LYS A 111 -7.95 11.67 4.03
N ILE A 112 -7.16 11.03 3.16
CA ILE A 112 -5.72 11.25 3.08
C ILE A 112 -5.38 11.55 1.62
N LYS A 113 -4.65 12.65 1.41
CA LYS A 113 -4.21 13.03 0.06
C LYS A 113 -2.99 12.24 -0.36
N ILE A 114 -3.06 11.57 -1.49
CA ILE A 114 -1.96 10.86 -2.10
C ILE A 114 -1.31 11.76 -3.14
N ILE A 115 -0.02 12.04 -2.96
CA ILE A 115 0.72 12.99 -3.78
C ILE A 115 1.85 12.36 -4.58
N LYS A 116 2.20 11.12 -4.27
CA LYS A 116 3.31 10.41 -4.96
C LYS A 116 3.09 8.92 -5.01
N ILE A 117 3.70 8.30 -6.01
CA ILE A 117 3.81 6.85 -6.16
C ILE A 117 5.26 6.47 -5.89
N CYS A 118 5.48 5.39 -5.18
CA CYS A 118 6.81 4.89 -4.87
C CYS A 118 6.98 3.48 -5.44
N LEU A 119 8.12 3.23 -6.08
CA LEU A 119 8.55 1.88 -6.42
C LEU A 119 9.39 1.36 -5.25
N VAL A 120 9.00 0.20 -4.75
CA VAL A 120 9.63 -0.40 -3.57
C VAL A 120 10.16 -1.78 -3.92
N LYS A 121 11.36 -2.07 -3.48
CA LYS A 121 11.94 -3.41 -3.53
C LYS A 121 11.85 -4.03 -2.15
N ASN A 122 11.20 -5.18 -2.07
CA ASN A 122 10.92 -5.86 -0.83
C ASN A 122 11.71 -7.16 -0.74
N ASP A 123 12.43 -7.34 0.35
CA ASP A 123 13.06 -8.61 0.70
C ASP A 123 12.35 -9.17 1.94
N GLU A 124 11.37 -10.04 1.73
CA GLU A 124 10.58 -10.61 2.81
C GLU A 124 11.41 -11.48 3.77
N LYS A 125 12.46 -12.13 3.27
CA LYS A 125 13.34 -12.95 4.11
C LYS A 125 14.15 -12.11 5.08
N LYS A 126 14.69 -10.97 4.61
CA LYS A 126 15.45 -10.03 5.42
C LYS A 126 14.59 -8.97 6.09
N LEU A 127 13.28 -8.97 5.84
CA LEU A 127 12.33 -7.96 6.32
C LEU A 127 12.79 -6.52 5.98
N LYS A 128 13.42 -6.35 4.81
CA LYS A 128 13.88 -5.06 4.30
C LYS A 128 12.91 -4.51 3.28
N TRP A 129 12.68 -3.21 3.39
CA TRP A 129 11.76 -2.47 2.54
C TRP A 129 12.46 -1.21 2.06
N ASN A 130 12.85 -1.17 0.78
CA ASN A 130 13.65 -0.10 0.21
C ASN A 130 12.89 0.63 -0.89
N ILE A 131 12.82 1.96 -0.79
CA ILE A 131 12.26 2.79 -1.86
C ILE A 131 13.31 2.93 -2.95
N VAL A 132 13.00 2.42 -4.14
CA VAL A 132 13.88 2.52 -5.32
C VAL A 132 13.72 3.89 -5.99
N LYS A 133 12.49 4.36 -6.17
CA LYS A 133 12.20 5.62 -6.85
C LYS A 133 10.86 6.19 -6.38
N LYS A 134 10.79 7.52 -6.32
CA LYS A 134 9.56 8.26 -6.02
C LYS A 134 9.12 9.06 -7.26
N PHE A 135 7.81 9.07 -7.51
CA PHE A 135 7.20 9.79 -8.63
C PHE A 135 6.12 10.72 -8.08
N VAL A 136 6.31 12.02 -8.23
CA VAL A 136 5.33 13.01 -7.77
C VAL A 136 4.16 13.05 -8.76
N LEU A 137 2.94 13.03 -8.24
CA LEU A 137 1.72 13.16 -9.05
C LEU A 137 1.46 14.61 -9.41
N SER A 138 0.88 14.83 -10.55
CA SER A 138 0.56 16.18 -11.04
C SER A 138 -0.69 16.81 -10.42
#